data_8dc061ff923416726afb379f7c222846
#
_entry.id   8dc061ff923416726afb379f7c222846
#
_cell.length_a   1.000
_cell.length_b   1.000
_cell.length_c   1.000
_cell.angle_alpha   90.00
_cell.angle_beta   90.00
_cell.angle_gamma   90.00
#
_symmetry.space_group_name_H-M   'P 1'
#
loop_
_entity.id
_entity.type
_entity.pdbx_description
1 polymer ?
#
loop_
_entity_poly.entity_id
_entity_poly.type
_entity_poly.pdbx_seq_one_letter_code
_entity_poly.pdbx_strand_id
1 'polypeptide(L)'
;MLTVSSSAWLGSAPLTALHFGLMTPISILASVTLFVVVFPLLGLALLSAVVSPLPGASEKINWANAWFARSALKIAQVGAAVPGGNFAVPRGRPADEFLIVYDVGADGAAVWKGEESCVLIDGGSVRSFDRVVLSSLREMALRPEQFVVTHPDGGHVGGVVGAMDAFPITEGLLPVLRAKSSNFRAMLKVGEDRGVTLIRGREGRRYGLGEGAEIEVIWEPDFWNWNDVADQRVMPVKLHWKAWSILFMADAGWGIERAMMESGADLKADVIVAGRHLHDASLGARFLEATGARVVVATHSDFPSIERIPEWWRKACESRGIQVFHQGDSGAVSVVMDEGALVLRGFLDAREVRLEKP
;
A
#
# COMPACT_ATOMS: atom_id res chain seq x y z
N MET A 1 -31.97 -19.47 -17.15
CA MET A 1 -30.83 -19.06 -16.31
C MET A 1 -29.72 -18.40 -17.10
N LEU A 2 -29.17 -19.02 -18.15
CA LEU A 2 -28.12 -18.39 -18.96
C LEU A 2 -28.49 -16.98 -19.44
N THR A 3 -29.74 -16.81 -19.95
CA THR A 3 -30.22 -15.50 -20.41
C THR A 3 -30.20 -14.44 -19.31
N VAL A 4 -30.65 -14.80 -18.11
CA VAL A 4 -30.64 -13.88 -16.96
C VAL A 4 -29.21 -13.54 -16.55
N SER A 5 -28.32 -14.53 -16.43
CA SER A 5 -26.92 -14.32 -16.10
C SER A 5 -26.21 -13.46 -17.15
N SER A 6 -26.47 -13.70 -18.44
CA SER A 6 -25.90 -12.89 -19.52
C SER A 6 -26.40 -11.45 -19.49
N SER A 7 -27.71 -11.24 -19.27
CA SER A 7 -28.27 -9.88 -19.17
C SER A 7 -27.72 -9.12 -17.95
N ALA A 8 -27.64 -9.80 -16.80
CA ALA A 8 -27.05 -9.20 -15.59
C ALA A 8 -25.57 -8.86 -15.80
N TRP A 9 -24.82 -9.75 -16.46
CA TRP A 9 -23.41 -9.50 -16.79
C TRP A 9 -23.26 -8.33 -17.76
N LEU A 10 -24.04 -8.30 -18.86
CA LEU A 10 -24.01 -7.19 -19.82
C LEU A 10 -24.33 -5.84 -19.16
N GLY A 11 -25.28 -5.81 -18.23
CA GLY A 11 -25.62 -4.60 -17.50
C GLY A 11 -24.54 -4.15 -16.50
N SER A 12 -23.82 -5.09 -15.87
CA SER A 12 -22.79 -4.78 -14.90
C SER A 12 -21.39 -4.66 -15.49
N ALA A 13 -21.10 -5.29 -16.64
CA ALA A 13 -19.76 -5.33 -17.22
C ALA A 13 -19.15 -3.95 -17.52
N PRO A 14 -19.88 -2.94 -18.03
CA PRO A 14 -19.32 -1.60 -18.20
C PRO A 14 -18.89 -0.96 -16.88
N LEU A 15 -19.70 -1.12 -15.84
CA LEU A 15 -19.38 -0.60 -14.51
C LEU A 15 -18.19 -1.36 -13.88
N THR A 16 -18.16 -2.68 -14.04
CA THR A 16 -17.07 -3.52 -13.56
C THR A 16 -15.76 -3.18 -14.26
N ALA A 17 -15.80 -2.99 -15.59
CA ALA A 17 -14.65 -2.55 -16.36
C ALA A 17 -14.17 -1.15 -15.94
N LEU A 18 -15.12 -0.22 -15.72
CA LEU A 18 -14.80 1.15 -15.35
C LEU A 18 -14.23 1.25 -13.94
N HIS A 19 -14.84 0.57 -12.94
CA HIS A 19 -14.45 0.71 -11.54
C HIS A 19 -13.33 -0.25 -11.13
N PHE A 20 -13.32 -1.48 -11.66
CA PHE A 20 -12.36 -2.51 -11.26
C PHE A 20 -11.31 -2.81 -12.33
N GLY A 21 -11.40 -2.23 -13.53
CA GLY A 21 -10.47 -2.50 -14.63
C GLY A 21 -10.49 -3.97 -15.06
N LEU A 22 -11.58 -4.69 -14.80
CA LEU A 22 -11.68 -6.13 -15.01
C LEU A 22 -12.96 -6.48 -15.74
N MET A 23 -12.87 -7.36 -16.72
CA MET A 23 -14.02 -8.03 -17.31
C MET A 23 -13.94 -9.54 -17.04
N THR A 24 -15.06 -10.10 -16.61
CA THR A 24 -15.13 -11.49 -16.14
C THR A 24 -16.21 -12.29 -16.89
N PRO A 25 -16.07 -12.58 -18.20
CA PRO A 25 -17.07 -13.33 -18.95
C PRO A 25 -17.38 -14.70 -18.35
N ILE A 26 -16.39 -15.34 -17.71
CA ILE A 26 -16.57 -16.63 -17.04
C ILE A 26 -17.66 -16.57 -15.95
N SER A 27 -17.94 -15.38 -15.40
CA SER A 27 -18.97 -15.20 -14.37
C SER A 27 -20.37 -15.58 -14.84
N ILE A 28 -20.65 -15.54 -16.16
CA ILE A 28 -21.92 -15.99 -16.74
C ILE A 28 -22.11 -17.49 -16.45
N LEU A 29 -21.10 -18.30 -16.76
CA LEU A 29 -21.14 -19.76 -16.51
C LEU A 29 -21.03 -20.08 -15.02
N ALA A 30 -20.14 -19.38 -14.30
CA ALA A 30 -19.98 -19.53 -12.87
C ALA A 30 -21.29 -19.23 -12.12
N SER A 31 -22.03 -18.20 -12.51
CA SER A 31 -23.32 -17.83 -11.89
C SER A 31 -24.36 -18.95 -12.01
N VAL A 32 -24.44 -19.59 -13.17
CA VAL A 32 -25.38 -20.72 -13.36
C VAL A 32 -25.02 -21.90 -12.46
N THR A 33 -23.73 -22.22 -12.36
CA THR A 33 -23.23 -23.31 -11.51
C THR A 33 -23.38 -23.00 -10.03
N LEU A 34 -23.05 -21.76 -9.64
CA LEU A 34 -23.16 -21.26 -8.28
C LEU A 34 -24.61 -21.23 -7.79
N PHE A 35 -25.58 -20.95 -8.66
CA PHE A 35 -26.99 -20.94 -8.29
C PHE A 35 -27.45 -22.26 -7.67
N VAL A 36 -27.01 -23.40 -8.25
CA VAL A 36 -27.36 -24.74 -7.76
C VAL A 36 -26.80 -24.99 -6.36
N VAL A 37 -25.67 -24.37 -6.02
CA VAL A 37 -24.94 -24.55 -4.75
C VAL A 37 -25.38 -23.52 -3.71
N VAL A 38 -25.53 -22.26 -4.11
CA VAL A 38 -25.84 -21.14 -3.20
C VAL A 38 -27.29 -21.21 -2.71
N PHE A 39 -28.22 -21.67 -3.53
CA PHE A 39 -29.63 -21.77 -3.13
C PHE A 39 -29.85 -22.75 -1.94
N PRO A 40 -29.34 -24.00 -1.97
CA PRO A 40 -29.38 -24.85 -0.80
C PRO A 40 -28.59 -24.29 0.40
N LEU A 41 -27.45 -23.61 0.15
CA LEU A 41 -26.65 -22.99 1.20
C LEU A 41 -27.45 -21.95 1.99
N LEU A 42 -28.16 -21.07 1.31
CA LEU A 42 -29.04 -20.08 1.95
C LEU A 42 -30.20 -20.74 2.69
N GLY A 43 -30.84 -21.77 2.08
CA GLY A 43 -31.92 -22.51 2.72
C GLY A 43 -31.47 -23.21 4.01
N LEU A 44 -30.32 -23.88 3.98
CA LEU A 44 -29.74 -24.53 5.16
C LEU A 44 -29.32 -23.52 6.24
N ALA A 45 -28.80 -22.35 5.84
CA ALA A 45 -28.46 -21.28 6.78
C ALA A 45 -29.69 -20.77 7.52
N LEU A 46 -30.79 -20.51 6.81
CA LEU A 46 -32.06 -20.12 7.40
C LEU A 46 -32.64 -21.21 8.30
N LEU A 47 -32.62 -22.47 7.83
CA LEU A 47 -33.10 -23.60 8.61
C LEU A 47 -32.27 -23.77 9.89
N SER A 48 -30.95 -23.65 9.82
CA SER A 48 -30.07 -23.71 10.99
C SER A 48 -30.42 -22.63 12.03
N ALA A 49 -30.73 -21.41 11.57
CA ALA A 49 -31.15 -20.33 12.45
C ALA A 49 -32.50 -20.66 13.16
N VAL A 50 -33.44 -21.21 12.41
CA VAL A 50 -34.78 -21.57 12.96
C VAL A 50 -34.67 -22.70 13.99
N VAL A 51 -33.86 -23.73 13.74
CA VAL A 51 -33.71 -24.87 14.64
C VAL A 51 -32.62 -24.69 15.70
N SER A 52 -32.01 -23.53 15.78
CA SER A 52 -30.92 -23.24 16.74
C SER A 52 -31.32 -23.51 18.22
N PRO A 53 -32.57 -23.39 18.66
CA PRO A 53 -32.96 -23.75 20.03
C PRO A 53 -32.96 -25.26 20.31
N LEU A 54 -32.88 -26.13 19.27
CA LEU A 54 -32.91 -27.58 19.44
C LEU A 54 -31.46 -28.12 19.56
N PRO A 55 -31.12 -28.81 20.68
CA PRO A 55 -29.77 -29.32 20.89
C PRO A 55 -29.28 -30.24 19.75
N GLY A 56 -28.13 -29.97 19.18
CA GLY A 56 -27.47 -30.74 18.13
C GLY A 56 -28.11 -30.74 16.74
N ALA A 57 -29.29 -30.10 16.55
CA ALA A 57 -29.94 -30.00 15.25
C ALA A 57 -29.21 -29.04 14.32
N SER A 58 -28.85 -27.84 14.82
CA SER A 58 -28.11 -26.82 14.06
C SER A 58 -26.71 -27.30 13.65
N GLU A 59 -26.03 -28.14 14.46
CA GLU A 59 -24.70 -28.64 14.17
C GLU A 59 -24.67 -29.50 12.90
N LYS A 60 -25.62 -30.43 12.75
CA LYS A 60 -25.73 -31.28 11.54
C LYS A 60 -26.05 -30.45 10.29
N ILE A 61 -26.93 -29.47 10.42
CA ILE A 61 -27.29 -28.59 9.31
C ILE A 61 -26.09 -27.71 8.93
N ASN A 62 -25.36 -27.18 9.91
CA ASN A 62 -24.15 -26.38 9.65
C ASN A 62 -23.02 -27.22 9.02
N TRP A 63 -22.90 -28.49 9.36
CA TRP A 63 -21.96 -29.39 8.68
C TRP A 63 -22.30 -29.53 7.18
N ALA A 64 -23.58 -29.78 6.86
CA ALA A 64 -24.03 -29.84 5.46
C ALA A 64 -23.84 -28.49 4.75
N ASN A 65 -24.16 -27.39 5.43
CA ASN A 65 -24.00 -26.03 4.90
C ASN A 65 -22.54 -25.71 4.60
N ALA A 66 -21.59 -26.15 5.44
CA ALA A 66 -20.15 -25.99 5.21
C ALA A 66 -19.66 -26.73 3.96
N TRP A 67 -20.29 -27.86 3.60
CA TRP A 67 -19.98 -28.55 2.35
C TRP A 67 -20.39 -27.72 1.12
N PHE A 68 -21.59 -27.15 1.12
CA PHE A 68 -22.05 -26.25 0.06
C PHE A 68 -21.18 -24.98 -0.04
N ALA A 69 -20.79 -24.42 1.10
CA ALA A 69 -19.90 -23.24 1.14
C ALA A 69 -18.54 -23.55 0.50
N ARG A 70 -17.92 -24.68 0.85
CA ARG A 70 -16.65 -25.11 0.24
C ARG A 70 -16.79 -25.38 -1.26
N SER A 71 -17.93 -25.95 -1.69
CA SER A 71 -18.22 -26.19 -3.10
C SER A 71 -18.34 -24.87 -3.87
N ALA A 72 -19.02 -23.88 -3.30
CA ALA A 72 -19.13 -22.54 -3.90
C ALA A 72 -17.75 -21.87 -4.04
N LEU A 73 -16.91 -21.93 -3.00
CA LEU A 73 -15.53 -21.42 -3.05
C LEU A 73 -14.70 -22.13 -4.12
N LYS A 74 -14.84 -23.46 -4.22
CA LYS A 74 -14.12 -24.24 -5.24
C LYS A 74 -14.53 -23.85 -6.67
N ILE A 75 -15.83 -23.67 -6.91
CA ILE A 75 -16.34 -23.20 -8.21
C ILE A 75 -15.77 -21.84 -8.55
N ALA A 76 -15.75 -20.90 -7.57
CA ALA A 76 -15.19 -19.57 -7.78
C ALA A 76 -13.68 -19.62 -8.09
N GLN A 77 -12.92 -20.44 -7.36
CA GLN A 77 -11.49 -20.64 -7.60
C GLN A 77 -11.20 -21.25 -8.98
N VAL A 78 -11.96 -22.27 -9.36
CA VAL A 78 -11.83 -22.87 -10.70
C VAL A 78 -12.19 -21.88 -11.79
N GLY A 79 -13.27 -21.11 -11.61
CA GLY A 79 -13.65 -20.06 -12.55
C GLY A 79 -12.56 -18.97 -12.69
N ALA A 80 -11.95 -18.57 -11.58
CA ALA A 80 -10.85 -17.60 -11.60
C ALA A 80 -9.60 -18.12 -12.33
N ALA A 81 -9.37 -19.43 -12.30
CA ALA A 81 -8.22 -20.08 -12.94
C ALA A 81 -8.42 -20.41 -14.44
N VAL A 82 -9.61 -20.19 -15.01
CA VAL A 82 -9.87 -20.47 -16.42
C VAL A 82 -9.11 -19.47 -17.30
N PRO A 83 -8.20 -19.92 -18.18
CA PRO A 83 -7.50 -19.05 -19.10
C PRO A 83 -8.49 -18.27 -20.02
N GLY A 84 -8.35 -16.94 -20.08
CA GLY A 84 -9.26 -16.08 -20.85
C GLY A 84 -10.66 -15.89 -20.24
N GLY A 85 -10.94 -16.51 -19.08
CA GLY A 85 -12.21 -16.32 -18.35
C GLY A 85 -12.34 -14.96 -17.69
N ASN A 86 -11.21 -14.35 -17.40
CA ASN A 86 -11.08 -13.02 -16.82
C ASN A 86 -9.97 -12.27 -17.57
N PHE A 87 -10.17 -11.00 -17.86
CA PHE A 87 -9.12 -10.16 -18.46
C PHE A 87 -9.19 -8.73 -17.94
N ALA A 88 -8.01 -8.14 -17.75
CA ALA A 88 -7.89 -6.74 -17.39
C ALA A 88 -8.31 -5.85 -18.58
N VAL A 89 -9.08 -4.81 -18.30
CA VAL A 89 -9.40 -3.77 -19.27
C VAL A 89 -8.35 -2.67 -19.11
N PRO A 90 -7.52 -2.39 -20.12
CA PRO A 90 -6.52 -1.35 -20.04
C PRO A 90 -7.19 0.00 -19.75
N ARG A 91 -6.88 0.58 -18.62
CA ARG A 91 -7.27 1.95 -18.25
C ARG A 91 -6.17 2.89 -18.72
N GLY A 92 -6.18 3.31 -19.95
CA GLY A 92 -5.13 4.15 -20.50
C GLY A 92 -3.75 3.45 -20.49
N ARG A 93 -2.76 3.98 -21.17
CA ARG A 93 -1.37 3.57 -20.90
C ARG A 93 -1.01 4.13 -19.53
N PRO A 94 -0.61 3.31 -18.54
CA PRO A 94 0.07 3.84 -17.37
C PRO A 94 1.24 4.68 -17.88
N ALA A 95 1.54 5.79 -17.22
CA ALA A 95 2.83 6.45 -17.46
C ALA A 95 3.93 5.39 -17.35
N ASP A 96 4.95 5.45 -18.20
CA ASP A 96 6.03 4.46 -18.19
C ASP A 96 6.74 4.47 -16.84
N GLU A 97 6.74 5.62 -16.16
CA GLU A 97 7.29 5.82 -14.83
C GLU A 97 6.26 6.51 -13.91
N PHE A 98 6.10 6.00 -12.70
CA PHE A 98 5.19 6.59 -11.70
C PHE A 98 5.54 6.15 -10.27
N LEU A 99 5.02 6.90 -9.31
CA LEU A 99 4.96 6.50 -7.91
C LEU A 99 3.49 6.45 -7.49
N ILE A 100 3.10 5.42 -6.74
CA ILE A 100 1.81 5.35 -6.06
C ILE A 100 2.08 5.25 -4.56
N VAL A 101 1.49 6.17 -3.80
CA VAL A 101 1.41 6.07 -2.34
C VAL A 101 0.03 5.51 -2.02
N TYR A 102 -0.01 4.29 -1.49
CA TYR A 102 -1.26 3.56 -1.24
C TYR A 102 -1.98 4.10 0.00
N ASP A 103 -3.30 4.16 -0.07
CA ASP A 103 -4.12 4.32 1.12
C ASP A 103 -4.28 2.97 1.83
N VAL A 104 -3.50 2.79 2.86
CA VAL A 104 -3.47 1.58 3.70
C VAL A 104 -3.82 1.89 5.16
N GLY A 105 -4.45 3.01 5.40
CA GLY A 105 -4.82 3.50 6.72
C GLY A 105 -3.63 4.11 7.45
N ALA A 106 -3.39 3.67 8.69
CA ALA A 106 -2.24 4.11 9.49
C ALA A 106 -0.90 3.44 9.09
N ASP A 107 -0.96 2.50 8.14
CA ASP A 107 0.23 1.79 7.64
C ASP A 107 0.93 2.61 6.55
N GLY A 108 2.15 2.22 6.19
CA GLY A 108 2.91 2.81 5.08
C GLY A 108 3.12 1.83 3.93
N ALA A 109 2.77 2.23 2.71
CA ALA A 109 3.10 1.48 1.50
C ALA A 109 3.13 2.38 0.27
N ALA A 110 4.15 2.23 -0.55
CA ALA A 110 4.23 2.88 -1.85
C ALA A 110 4.93 1.97 -2.87
N VAL A 111 4.69 2.19 -4.15
CA VAL A 111 5.42 1.54 -5.22
C VAL A 111 5.95 2.58 -6.19
N TRP A 112 7.23 2.56 -6.45
CA TRP A 112 7.84 3.31 -7.55
C TRP A 112 8.08 2.37 -8.73
N LYS A 113 7.65 2.80 -9.92
CA LYS A 113 7.88 2.11 -11.19
C LYS A 113 8.68 3.01 -12.11
N GLY A 114 9.89 2.60 -12.45
CA GLY A 114 10.70 3.12 -13.54
C GLY A 114 10.40 2.38 -14.86
N GLU A 115 11.15 2.64 -15.91
CA GLU A 115 10.96 1.97 -17.22
C GLU A 115 11.11 0.43 -17.07
N GLU A 116 12.20 -0.02 -16.46
CA GLU A 116 12.50 -1.44 -16.27
C GLU A 116 12.43 -1.89 -14.81
N SER A 117 12.58 -0.95 -13.86
CA SER A 117 12.65 -1.24 -12.42
C SER A 117 11.32 -1.08 -11.73
N CYS A 118 11.09 -1.85 -10.67
CA CYS A 118 9.92 -1.73 -9.80
C CYS A 118 10.35 -1.95 -8.34
N VAL A 119 10.09 -0.97 -7.48
CA VAL A 119 10.53 -0.96 -6.10
C VAL A 119 9.34 -0.75 -5.17
N LEU A 120 9.19 -1.63 -4.19
CA LEU A 120 8.20 -1.47 -3.12
C LEU A 120 8.85 -0.67 -1.97
N ILE A 121 8.26 0.45 -1.59
CA ILE A 121 8.67 1.26 -0.44
C ILE A 121 7.65 1.03 0.67
N ASP A 122 8.05 0.33 1.71
CA ASP A 122 7.20 -0.27 2.72
C ASP A 122 6.11 -1.19 2.12
N GLY A 123 5.56 -2.06 2.92
CA GLY A 123 4.59 -3.06 2.45
C GLY A 123 3.22 -2.95 3.08
N GLY A 124 3.03 -2.02 4.00
CA GLY A 124 1.85 -2.02 4.85
C GLY A 124 1.86 -3.15 5.88
N SER A 125 0.78 -3.31 6.63
CA SER A 125 0.54 -4.50 7.44
C SER A 125 0.25 -5.71 6.53
N VAL A 126 0.34 -6.92 7.08
CA VAL A 126 -0.02 -8.15 6.33
C VAL A 126 -1.41 -8.03 5.70
N ARG A 127 -2.37 -7.48 6.46
CA ARG A 127 -3.75 -7.36 6.00
C ARG A 127 -3.94 -6.31 4.90
N SER A 128 -3.31 -5.16 5.05
CA SER A 128 -3.39 -4.08 4.05
C SER A 128 -2.65 -4.45 2.77
N PHE A 129 -1.52 -5.16 2.89
CA PHE A 129 -0.83 -5.72 1.74
C PHE A 129 -1.73 -6.64 0.92
N ASP A 130 -2.30 -7.67 1.55
CA ASP A 130 -3.13 -8.66 0.84
C ASP A 130 -4.36 -8.04 0.17
N ARG A 131 -4.97 -7.05 0.80
CA ARG A 131 -6.23 -6.44 0.33
C ARG A 131 -6.03 -5.33 -0.70
N VAL A 132 -5.00 -4.53 -0.55
CA VAL A 132 -4.79 -3.31 -1.34
C VAL A 132 -3.56 -3.44 -2.23
N VAL A 133 -2.38 -3.57 -1.63
CA VAL A 133 -1.11 -3.48 -2.36
C VAL A 133 -0.95 -4.63 -3.34
N LEU A 134 -1.09 -5.88 -2.90
CA LEU A 134 -0.94 -7.07 -3.75
C LEU A 134 -1.95 -7.08 -4.90
N SER A 135 -3.20 -6.69 -4.63
CA SER A 135 -4.24 -6.63 -5.65
C SER A 135 -3.90 -5.58 -6.71
N SER A 136 -3.47 -4.39 -6.28
CA SER A 136 -3.04 -3.31 -7.18
C SER A 136 -1.81 -3.71 -8.01
N LEU A 137 -0.77 -4.28 -7.38
CA LEU A 137 0.43 -4.73 -8.09
C LEU A 137 0.10 -5.76 -9.17
N ARG A 138 -0.80 -6.71 -8.88
CA ARG A 138 -1.26 -7.71 -9.85
C ARG A 138 -2.09 -7.12 -10.98
N GLU A 139 -3.02 -6.22 -10.65
CA GLU A 139 -3.89 -5.55 -11.64
C GLU A 139 -3.07 -4.72 -12.63
N MET A 140 -2.05 -4.03 -12.13
CA MET A 140 -1.15 -3.21 -12.94
C MET A 140 -0.01 -4.02 -13.57
N ALA A 141 0.05 -5.34 -13.35
CA ALA A 141 1.13 -6.22 -13.78
C ALA A 141 2.53 -5.78 -13.30
N LEU A 142 2.59 -5.12 -12.14
CA LEU A 142 3.84 -4.69 -11.52
C LEU A 142 4.51 -5.87 -10.80
N ARG A 143 5.82 -5.93 -10.91
CA ARG A 143 6.64 -7.00 -10.34
C ARG A 143 7.82 -6.40 -9.59
N PRO A 144 7.66 -6.03 -8.31
CA PRO A 144 8.77 -5.53 -7.52
C PRO A 144 9.94 -6.51 -7.49
N GLU A 145 11.14 -6.01 -7.74
CA GLU A 145 12.40 -6.75 -7.67
C GLU A 145 13.24 -6.32 -6.47
N GLN A 146 12.90 -5.16 -5.91
CA GLN A 146 13.54 -4.57 -4.74
C GLN A 146 12.48 -4.06 -3.76
N PHE A 147 12.86 -3.97 -2.49
CA PHE A 147 12.08 -3.24 -1.50
C PHE A 147 12.95 -2.33 -0.62
N VAL A 148 12.32 -1.29 -0.11
CA VAL A 148 12.88 -0.38 0.90
C VAL A 148 11.95 -0.41 2.10
N VAL A 149 12.47 -0.68 3.29
CA VAL A 149 11.74 -0.55 4.55
C VAL A 149 12.22 0.69 5.24
N THR A 150 11.30 1.63 5.47
CA THR A 150 11.61 2.89 6.16
C THR A 150 11.41 2.78 7.67
N HIS A 151 10.56 1.84 8.12
CA HIS A 151 10.19 1.65 9.51
C HIS A 151 10.08 0.16 9.86
N PRO A 152 10.69 -0.34 10.95
CA PRO A 152 10.67 -1.76 11.30
C PRO A 152 9.37 -2.21 11.99
N ASP A 153 8.34 -1.40 12.02
CA ASP A 153 7.03 -1.74 12.60
C ASP A 153 6.19 -2.59 11.66
N GLY A 154 5.20 -3.29 12.23
CA GLY A 154 4.29 -4.18 11.53
C GLY A 154 3.44 -3.49 10.46
N GLY A 155 3.12 -2.20 10.65
CA GLY A 155 2.39 -1.36 9.71
C GLY A 155 3.17 -0.98 8.44
N HIS A 156 4.49 -1.17 8.44
CA HIS A 156 5.36 -0.88 7.30
C HIS A 156 5.98 -2.15 6.69
N VAL A 157 6.37 -3.10 7.55
CA VAL A 157 7.12 -4.28 7.13
C VAL A 157 6.24 -5.53 6.97
N GLY A 158 5.01 -5.50 7.50
CA GLY A 158 4.16 -6.70 7.56
C GLY A 158 3.89 -7.34 6.20
N GLY A 159 3.66 -6.54 5.18
CA GLY A 159 3.39 -6.98 3.81
C GLY A 159 4.62 -7.42 3.01
N VAL A 160 5.84 -7.06 3.47
CA VAL A 160 7.06 -7.37 2.71
C VAL A 160 7.30 -8.88 2.56
N VAL A 161 6.90 -9.68 3.57
CA VAL A 161 6.94 -11.15 3.48
C VAL A 161 6.05 -11.64 2.34
N GLY A 162 4.80 -11.14 2.28
CA GLY A 162 3.89 -11.46 1.18
C GLY A 162 4.41 -11.00 -0.19
N ALA A 163 5.13 -9.88 -0.23
CA ALA A 163 5.77 -9.39 -1.45
C ALA A 163 6.88 -10.34 -1.92
N MET A 164 7.76 -10.79 -1.01
CA MET A 164 8.78 -11.80 -1.32
C MET A 164 8.19 -13.15 -1.75
N ASP A 165 6.98 -13.48 -1.28
CA ASP A 165 6.26 -14.69 -1.70
C ASP A 165 5.66 -14.57 -3.11
N ALA A 166 5.21 -13.39 -3.47
CA ALA A 166 4.46 -13.15 -4.70
C ALA A 166 5.32 -12.69 -5.89
N PHE A 167 6.49 -12.08 -5.63
CA PHE A 167 7.30 -11.40 -6.64
C PHE A 167 8.78 -11.82 -6.57
N PRO A 168 9.57 -11.62 -7.65
CA PRO A 168 10.97 -12.02 -7.74
C PRO A 168 11.91 -11.01 -7.04
N ILE A 169 11.68 -10.74 -5.78
CA ILE A 169 12.48 -9.79 -5.01
C ILE A 169 13.87 -10.37 -4.76
N THR A 170 14.89 -9.62 -5.10
CA THR A 170 16.31 -9.99 -4.98
C THR A 170 17.08 -9.16 -3.96
N GLU A 171 16.60 -7.95 -3.65
CA GLU A 171 17.29 -7.01 -2.78
C GLU A 171 16.33 -6.25 -1.88
N GLY A 172 16.78 -5.95 -0.65
CA GLY A 172 16.02 -5.15 0.32
C GLY A 172 16.91 -4.19 1.11
N LEU A 173 16.52 -2.90 1.14
CA LEU A 173 17.15 -1.86 1.96
C LEU A 173 16.41 -1.70 3.28
N LEU A 174 17.12 -1.77 4.40
CA LEU A 174 16.55 -1.85 5.74
C LEU A 174 17.13 -0.78 6.69
N PRO A 175 16.33 -0.23 7.63
CA PRO A 175 16.82 0.74 8.61
C PRO A 175 17.82 0.13 9.61
N VAL A 176 17.56 -1.11 10.02
CA VAL A 176 18.37 -1.86 10.99
C VAL A 176 18.36 -3.34 10.60
N LEU A 177 19.26 -4.14 11.17
CA LEU A 177 19.27 -5.59 10.99
C LEU A 177 18.63 -6.34 12.17
N ARG A 178 18.19 -5.63 13.22
CA ARG A 178 17.55 -6.21 14.39
C ARG A 178 16.47 -5.29 14.92
N ALA A 179 15.27 -5.81 15.10
CA ALA A 179 14.16 -5.10 15.75
C ALA A 179 13.34 -6.05 16.62
N LYS A 180 12.53 -5.48 17.53
CA LYS A 180 11.67 -6.24 18.44
C LYS A 180 10.43 -6.78 17.72
N SER A 181 10.01 -6.16 16.60
CA SER A 181 8.84 -6.55 15.81
C SER A 181 8.95 -8.01 15.34
N SER A 182 7.88 -8.78 15.55
CA SER A 182 7.76 -10.15 15.06
C SER A 182 7.73 -10.21 13.54
N ASN A 183 7.03 -9.25 12.91
CA ASN A 183 6.95 -9.13 11.46
C ASN A 183 8.32 -8.82 10.84
N PHE A 184 9.09 -7.94 11.46
CA PHE A 184 10.46 -7.64 11.00
C PHE A 184 11.38 -8.85 11.07
N ARG A 185 11.32 -9.62 12.18
CA ARG A 185 12.09 -10.86 12.30
C ARG A 185 11.65 -11.93 11.28
N ALA A 186 10.34 -12.05 11.04
CA ALA A 186 9.83 -12.96 10.01
C ALA A 186 10.33 -12.56 8.61
N MET A 187 10.31 -11.25 8.30
CA MET A 187 10.85 -10.73 7.04
C MET A 187 12.34 -11.05 6.85
N LEU A 188 13.16 -10.83 7.89
CA LEU A 188 14.61 -11.15 7.82
C LEU A 188 14.82 -12.64 7.53
N LYS A 189 14.07 -13.53 8.24
CA LYS A 189 14.17 -14.97 8.06
C LYS A 189 13.76 -15.40 6.65
N VAL A 190 12.62 -14.89 6.16
CA VAL A 190 12.14 -15.22 4.81
C VAL A 190 13.11 -14.70 3.75
N GLY A 191 13.68 -13.51 3.95
CA GLY A 191 14.70 -12.96 3.06
C GLY A 191 15.96 -13.84 2.99
N GLU A 192 16.45 -14.30 4.15
CA GLU A 192 17.58 -15.24 4.22
C GLU A 192 17.25 -16.59 3.54
N ASP A 193 16.10 -17.20 3.86
CA ASP A 193 15.65 -18.47 3.30
C ASP A 193 15.50 -18.41 1.76
N ARG A 194 15.22 -17.25 1.19
CA ARG A 194 15.04 -17.00 -0.25
C ARG A 194 16.28 -16.44 -0.96
N GLY A 195 17.35 -16.18 -0.22
CA GLY A 195 18.58 -15.61 -0.76
C GLY A 195 18.43 -14.14 -1.19
N VAL A 196 17.50 -13.39 -0.58
CA VAL A 196 17.38 -11.95 -0.81
C VAL A 196 18.56 -11.23 -0.17
N THR A 197 19.22 -10.36 -0.91
CA THR A 197 20.30 -9.52 -0.39
C THR A 197 19.73 -8.41 0.49
N LEU A 198 19.90 -8.53 1.81
CA LEU A 198 19.43 -7.54 2.77
C LEU A 198 20.54 -6.54 3.11
N ILE A 199 20.33 -5.28 2.75
CA ILE A 199 21.29 -4.19 2.90
C ILE A 199 20.83 -3.27 4.02
N ARG A 200 21.74 -2.96 4.95
CA ARG A 200 21.49 -1.91 5.93
C ARG A 200 21.73 -0.54 5.32
N GLY A 201 20.70 0.31 5.36
CA GLY A 201 20.81 1.71 4.97
C GLY A 201 21.80 2.48 5.84
N ARG A 202 22.56 3.38 5.24
CA ARG A 202 23.56 4.22 5.91
C ARG A 202 23.31 5.67 5.57
N GLU A 203 23.26 6.53 6.58
CA GLU A 203 23.09 7.97 6.40
C GLU A 203 24.04 8.54 5.33
N GLY A 204 23.50 9.38 4.46
CA GLY A 204 24.21 10.00 3.34
C GLY A 204 24.56 9.06 2.16
N ARG A 205 24.22 7.76 2.26
CA ARG A 205 24.42 6.81 1.17
C ARG A 205 23.26 6.81 0.19
N ARG A 206 23.58 6.68 -1.10
CA ARG A 206 22.64 6.53 -2.21
C ARG A 206 22.68 5.11 -2.74
N TYR A 207 21.52 4.59 -3.03
CA TYR A 207 21.28 3.25 -3.56
C TYR A 207 20.52 3.41 -4.88
N GLY A 208 21.13 2.95 -5.97
CA GLY A 208 20.54 3.07 -7.30
C GLY A 208 19.32 2.18 -7.45
N LEU A 209 18.26 2.72 -8.05
CA LEU A 209 17.05 1.99 -8.43
C LEU A 209 16.99 1.69 -9.93
N GLY A 210 18.01 2.13 -10.67
CA GLY A 210 18.03 2.12 -12.14
C GLY A 210 17.49 3.42 -12.74
N GLU A 211 17.80 3.67 -14.01
CA GLU A 211 17.19 4.70 -14.88
C GLU A 211 17.26 6.15 -14.33
N GLY A 212 18.33 6.46 -13.61
CA GLY A 212 18.54 7.80 -13.04
C GLY A 212 17.66 8.08 -11.81
N ALA A 213 17.15 7.04 -11.17
CA ALA A 213 16.49 7.13 -9.86
C ALA A 213 17.37 6.49 -8.77
N GLU A 214 17.37 7.12 -7.60
CA GLU A 214 18.16 6.70 -6.44
C GLU A 214 17.36 6.91 -5.15
N ILE A 215 17.58 6.02 -4.19
CA ILE A 215 17.17 6.24 -2.80
C ILE A 215 18.38 6.71 -1.99
N GLU A 216 18.28 7.88 -1.38
CA GLU A 216 19.24 8.40 -0.42
C GLU A 216 18.70 8.20 1.00
N VAL A 217 19.50 7.63 1.88
CA VAL A 217 19.19 7.55 3.31
C VAL A 217 19.54 8.88 3.96
N ILE A 218 18.51 9.59 4.45
CA ILE A 218 18.68 10.93 5.01
C ILE A 218 19.09 10.89 6.46
N TRP A 219 18.64 9.88 7.18
CA TRP A 219 18.99 9.66 8.57
C TRP A 219 18.99 8.16 8.90
N GLU A 220 20.00 7.74 9.70
CA GLU A 220 20.14 6.36 10.16
C GLU A 220 19.77 6.27 11.64
N PRO A 221 18.82 5.40 12.04
CA PRO A 221 18.47 5.25 13.46
C PRO A 221 19.63 4.71 14.28
N ASP A 222 19.79 5.21 15.51
CA ASP A 222 20.79 4.72 16.45
C ASP A 222 20.50 3.27 16.82
N PHE A 223 21.44 2.40 16.49
CA PHE A 223 21.32 0.96 16.72
C PHE A 223 21.37 0.58 18.20
N TRP A 224 22.01 1.39 19.03
CA TRP A 224 22.30 1.04 20.44
C TRP A 224 21.20 1.39 21.42
N ASN A 225 20.22 2.20 21.01
CA ASN A 225 19.14 2.64 21.88
C ASN A 225 17.95 1.67 21.85
N TRP A 226 18.05 0.57 22.60
CA TRP A 226 17.05 -0.52 22.63
C TRP A 226 15.74 -0.19 23.34
N ASN A 227 15.71 0.92 24.09
CA ASN A 227 14.55 1.31 24.90
C ASN A 227 13.59 2.24 24.18
N ASP A 228 13.95 2.68 22.98
CA ASP A 228 13.14 3.61 22.21
C ASP A 228 11.87 2.97 21.66
N VAL A 229 10.84 3.77 21.51
CA VAL A 229 9.64 3.45 20.76
C VAL A 229 9.99 3.12 19.31
N ALA A 230 9.15 2.33 18.65
CA ALA A 230 9.39 1.90 17.27
C ALA A 230 9.61 3.08 16.31
N ASP A 231 8.83 4.16 16.49
CA ASP A 231 8.87 5.36 15.67
C ASP A 231 10.19 6.16 15.77
N GLN A 232 11.04 5.86 16.73
CA GLN A 232 12.42 6.40 16.81
C GLN A 232 13.43 5.58 15.99
N ARG A 233 12.98 4.50 15.33
CA ARG A 233 13.82 3.63 14.51
C ARG A 233 13.51 3.74 13.02
N VAL A 234 12.84 4.79 12.64
CA VAL A 234 12.58 5.13 11.25
C VAL A 234 13.87 5.46 10.50
N MET A 235 13.90 5.17 9.24
CA MET A 235 14.97 5.53 8.30
C MET A 235 14.34 6.40 7.21
N PRO A 236 14.23 7.72 7.43
CA PRO A 236 13.79 8.61 6.39
C PRO A 236 14.66 8.48 5.14
N VAL A 237 14.02 8.33 4.00
CA VAL A 237 14.71 8.18 2.72
C VAL A 237 14.19 9.18 1.70
N LYS A 238 15.05 9.62 0.81
CA LYS A 238 14.69 10.52 -0.27
C LYS A 238 14.82 9.78 -1.60
N LEU A 239 13.72 9.69 -2.33
CA LEU A 239 13.71 9.27 -3.72
C LEU A 239 14.12 10.46 -4.59
N HIS A 240 15.27 10.36 -5.21
CA HIS A 240 15.70 11.22 -6.32
C HIS A 240 15.18 10.59 -7.60
N TRP A 241 14.34 11.30 -8.31
CA TRP A 241 13.74 10.84 -9.55
C TRP A 241 13.85 11.91 -10.62
N LYS A 242 14.85 11.76 -11.46
CA LYS A 242 15.25 12.81 -12.44
C LYS A 242 15.54 14.15 -11.74
N ALA A 243 14.79 15.20 -12.07
CA ALA A 243 14.93 16.51 -11.43
C ALA A 243 14.15 16.64 -10.11
N TRP A 244 13.39 15.64 -9.70
CA TRP A 244 12.46 15.71 -8.58
C TRP A 244 12.96 14.93 -7.36
N SER A 245 12.51 15.35 -6.19
CA SER A 245 12.86 14.70 -4.93
C SER A 245 11.61 14.51 -4.05
N ILE A 246 11.46 13.28 -3.54
CA ILE A 246 10.33 12.87 -2.71
C ILE A 246 10.90 12.29 -1.43
N LEU A 247 10.62 12.94 -0.29
CA LEU A 247 11.09 12.53 1.03
C LEU A 247 10.04 11.67 1.73
N PHE A 248 10.40 10.43 2.04
CA PHE A 248 9.59 9.50 2.82
C PHE A 248 10.04 9.60 4.29
N MET A 249 9.14 10.02 5.14
CA MET A 249 9.40 10.23 6.57
C MET A 249 8.95 9.06 7.44
N ALA A 250 8.20 8.10 6.89
CA ALA A 250 7.48 7.11 7.69
C ALA A 250 6.71 7.78 8.84
N ASP A 251 6.85 7.28 10.06
CA ASP A 251 6.22 7.83 11.27
C ASP A 251 7.20 8.70 12.09
N ALA A 252 8.16 9.36 11.42
CA ALA A 252 9.12 10.21 12.10
C ALA A 252 8.42 11.35 12.83
N GLY A 253 8.75 11.50 14.12
CA GLY A 253 8.27 12.60 14.94
C GLY A 253 9.28 13.74 15.05
N TRP A 254 8.91 14.77 15.81
CA TRP A 254 9.72 16.00 15.99
C TRP A 254 11.14 15.75 16.50
N GLY A 255 11.36 14.65 17.27
CA GLY A 255 12.70 14.26 17.71
C GLY A 255 13.63 13.90 16.57
N ILE A 256 13.14 13.10 15.63
CA ILE A 256 13.88 12.70 14.42
C ILE A 256 14.05 13.89 13.48
N GLU A 257 13.00 14.67 13.25
CA GLU A 257 13.07 15.90 12.44
C GLU A 257 14.16 16.84 12.92
N ARG A 258 14.24 17.04 14.25
CA ARG A 258 15.29 17.86 14.85
C ARG A 258 16.68 17.26 14.64
N ALA A 259 16.84 15.95 14.86
CA ALA A 259 18.11 15.27 14.65
C ALA A 259 18.58 15.40 13.19
N MET A 260 17.66 15.24 12.23
CA MET A 260 17.95 15.43 10.80
C MET A 260 18.37 16.89 10.49
N MET A 261 17.71 17.88 11.08
CA MET A 261 18.12 19.28 10.91
C MET A 261 19.49 19.59 11.53
N GLU A 262 19.82 18.95 12.65
CA GLU A 262 21.08 19.11 13.37
C GLU A 262 22.24 18.34 12.69
N SER A 263 21.97 17.24 11.98
CA SER A 263 23.00 16.46 11.28
C SER A 263 23.59 17.19 10.07
N GLY A 264 22.90 18.22 9.56
CA GLY A 264 23.31 18.94 8.35
C GLY A 264 22.98 18.21 7.06
N ALA A 265 22.12 17.19 7.11
CA ALA A 265 21.63 16.49 5.93
C ALA A 265 20.89 17.44 4.97
N ASP A 266 20.96 17.18 3.68
CA ASP A 266 20.15 17.89 2.70
C ASP A 266 18.69 17.44 2.79
N LEU A 267 17.87 18.28 3.41
CA LEU A 267 16.44 18.01 3.62
C LEU A 267 15.55 18.50 2.48
N LYS A 268 16.09 19.21 1.50
CA LYS A 268 15.29 19.77 0.40
C LYS A 268 14.54 18.67 -0.34
N ALA A 269 13.23 18.86 -0.47
CA ALA A 269 12.35 17.92 -1.15
C ALA A 269 11.17 18.67 -1.80
N ASP A 270 10.71 18.20 -2.96
CA ASP A 270 9.53 18.77 -3.63
C ASP A 270 8.23 18.27 -3.01
N VAL A 271 8.25 16.99 -2.60
CA VAL A 271 7.12 16.29 -1.99
C VAL A 271 7.59 15.57 -0.73
N ILE A 272 6.76 15.56 0.30
CA ILE A 272 6.95 14.73 1.50
C ILE A 272 5.82 13.70 1.57
N VAL A 273 6.18 12.46 1.86
CA VAL A 273 5.25 11.38 2.24
C VAL A 273 5.50 11.08 3.70
N ALA A 274 4.49 11.27 4.55
CA ALA A 274 4.66 11.10 5.99
C ALA A 274 3.41 10.51 6.65
N GLY A 275 3.64 9.57 7.54
CA GLY A 275 2.68 9.07 8.50
C GLY A 275 2.60 9.97 9.73
N ARG A 276 2.03 9.43 10.80
CA ARG A 276 1.91 10.12 12.08
C ARG A 276 2.69 9.40 13.16
N HIS A 277 3.57 10.13 13.82
CA HIS A 277 4.22 9.66 15.04
C HIS A 277 3.21 9.47 16.19
N LEU A 278 3.41 8.44 17.02
CA LEU A 278 2.49 8.08 18.12
C LEU A 278 2.21 9.24 19.10
N HIS A 279 3.18 10.10 19.35
CA HIS A 279 3.12 11.13 20.38
C HIS A 279 3.02 12.57 19.86
N ASP A 280 3.27 12.82 18.59
CA ASP A 280 3.23 14.16 18.01
C ASP A 280 2.59 14.21 16.62
N ALA A 281 2.42 15.40 16.07
CA ALA A 281 1.74 15.59 14.80
C ALA A 281 2.65 15.38 13.59
N SER A 282 3.91 15.02 13.76
CA SER A 282 4.93 14.99 12.71
C SER A 282 4.99 16.28 11.86
N LEU A 283 5.99 16.44 11.03
CA LEU A 283 6.18 17.58 10.13
C LEU A 283 6.03 18.94 10.83
N GLY A 284 6.91 19.18 11.82
CA GLY A 284 6.95 20.45 12.53
C GLY A 284 7.24 21.63 11.61
N ALA A 285 6.78 22.84 11.98
CA ALA A 285 6.89 24.03 11.14
C ALA A 285 8.32 24.34 10.65
N ARG A 286 9.32 24.20 11.53
CA ARG A 286 10.74 24.41 11.17
C ARG A 286 11.25 23.36 10.19
N PHE A 287 10.79 22.13 10.33
CA PHE A 287 11.15 21.05 9.42
C PHE A 287 10.55 21.30 8.02
N LEU A 288 9.27 21.66 7.94
CA LEU A 288 8.63 22.03 6.69
C LEU A 288 9.34 23.21 5.98
N GLU A 289 9.76 24.22 6.73
CA GLU A 289 10.56 25.34 6.20
C GLU A 289 11.93 24.87 5.70
N ALA A 290 12.60 23.98 6.44
CA ALA A 290 13.89 23.43 6.05
C ALA A 290 13.81 22.59 4.77
N THR A 291 12.74 21.81 4.59
CA THR A 291 12.53 21.00 3.38
C THR A 291 12.15 21.82 2.16
N GLY A 292 11.41 22.90 2.35
CA GLY A 292 10.85 23.70 1.26
C GLY A 292 9.85 22.91 0.40
N ALA A 293 9.25 21.86 0.95
CA ALA A 293 8.28 21.03 0.23
C ALA A 293 7.04 21.83 -0.17
N ARG A 294 6.54 21.55 -1.34
CA ARG A 294 5.34 22.19 -1.91
C ARG A 294 4.09 21.33 -1.75
N VAL A 295 4.28 20.01 -1.57
CA VAL A 295 3.20 19.05 -1.39
C VAL A 295 3.55 18.10 -0.25
N VAL A 296 2.56 17.75 0.55
CA VAL A 296 2.62 16.68 1.55
C VAL A 296 1.53 15.64 1.22
N VAL A 297 1.91 14.38 1.12
CA VAL A 297 1.00 13.24 1.14
C VAL A 297 0.99 12.71 2.56
N ALA A 298 -0.13 12.93 3.26
CA ALA A 298 -0.30 12.53 4.65
C ALA A 298 -0.94 11.13 4.70
N THR A 299 -0.11 10.12 5.02
CA THR A 299 -0.53 8.72 5.18
C THR A 299 -1.01 8.50 6.60
N HIS A 300 -2.32 8.33 6.80
CA HIS A 300 -2.88 8.09 8.12
C HIS A 300 -4.30 7.55 8.04
N SER A 301 -4.79 7.01 9.16
CA SER A 301 -6.14 6.53 9.33
C SER A 301 -7.02 7.54 10.07
N ASP A 302 -8.29 7.62 9.71
CA ASP A 302 -9.29 8.36 10.50
C ASP A 302 -9.69 7.59 11.77
N PHE A 303 -9.35 6.32 11.85
CA PHE A 303 -9.67 5.45 12.99
C PHE A 303 -8.47 4.54 13.36
N PRO A 304 -8.14 4.45 14.64
CA PRO A 304 -8.76 5.14 15.79
C PRO A 304 -8.49 6.64 15.78
N SER A 305 -9.37 7.44 16.41
CA SER A 305 -9.31 8.91 16.37
C SER A 305 -7.99 9.49 16.91
N ILE A 306 -7.26 8.73 17.72
CA ILE A 306 -5.94 9.12 18.24
C ILE A 306 -4.88 9.17 17.15
N GLU A 307 -5.05 8.42 16.07
CA GLU A 307 -4.14 8.39 14.93
C GLU A 307 -4.48 9.42 13.85
N ARG A 308 -5.61 10.09 14.02
CA ARG A 308 -6.06 11.11 13.08
C ARG A 308 -5.13 12.34 13.10
N ILE A 309 -4.70 12.78 11.91
CA ILE A 309 -3.96 14.04 11.79
C ILE A 309 -4.89 15.20 12.15
N PRO A 310 -4.48 16.10 13.08
CA PRO A 310 -5.33 17.20 13.52
C PRO A 310 -5.59 18.19 12.39
N GLU A 311 -6.82 18.69 12.30
CA GLU A 311 -7.24 19.69 11.30
C GLU A 311 -6.39 20.98 11.37
N TRP A 312 -5.96 21.38 12.57
CA TRP A 312 -5.10 22.55 12.74
C TRP A 312 -3.74 22.38 12.05
N TRP A 313 -3.22 21.13 11.99
CA TRP A 313 -1.98 20.83 11.29
C TRP A 313 -2.13 21.01 9.78
N ARG A 314 -3.22 20.48 9.19
CA ARG A 314 -3.53 20.66 7.77
C ARG A 314 -3.61 22.16 7.41
N LYS A 315 -4.37 22.92 8.19
CA LYS A 315 -4.47 24.39 8.02
C LYS A 315 -3.11 25.09 8.16
N ALA A 316 -2.25 24.61 9.04
CA ALA A 316 -0.91 25.17 9.21
C ALA A 316 0.00 24.90 7.98
N CYS A 317 -0.12 23.75 7.33
CA CYS A 317 0.54 23.48 6.05
C CYS A 317 -0.01 24.37 4.94
N GLU A 318 -1.32 24.44 4.78
CA GLU A 318 -2.00 25.23 3.75
C GLU A 318 -1.70 26.74 3.88
N SER A 319 -1.62 27.26 5.12
CA SER A 319 -1.25 28.66 5.37
C SER A 319 0.19 29.01 4.96
N ARG A 320 1.03 28.01 4.75
CA ARG A 320 2.39 28.10 4.21
C ARG A 320 2.46 27.88 2.70
N GLY A 321 1.32 27.71 2.04
CA GLY A 321 1.24 27.41 0.60
C GLY A 321 1.55 25.94 0.27
N ILE A 322 1.64 25.06 1.28
CA ILE A 322 1.87 23.62 1.08
C ILE A 322 0.54 22.95 0.78
N GLN A 323 0.47 22.24 -0.35
CA GLN A 323 -0.70 21.45 -0.74
C GLN A 323 -0.69 20.13 0.03
N VAL A 324 -1.78 19.75 0.68
CA VAL A 324 -1.88 18.51 1.45
C VAL A 324 -2.83 17.54 0.78
N PHE A 325 -2.34 16.36 0.39
CA PHE A 325 -3.15 15.19 0.08
C PHE A 325 -3.33 14.38 1.36
N HIS A 326 -4.51 14.44 1.91
CA HIS A 326 -4.90 13.69 3.09
C HIS A 326 -5.55 12.38 2.62
N GLN A 327 -4.94 11.25 2.90
CA GLN A 327 -5.39 9.99 2.30
C GLN A 327 -6.84 9.61 2.68
N GLY A 328 -7.33 10.00 3.85
CA GLY A 328 -8.74 9.83 4.20
C GLY A 328 -9.72 10.52 3.23
N ASP A 329 -9.30 11.63 2.60
CA ASP A 329 -10.09 12.37 1.62
C ASP A 329 -9.74 11.96 0.17
N SER A 330 -8.44 11.86 -0.13
CA SER A 330 -7.92 11.66 -1.49
C SER A 330 -7.73 10.18 -1.88
N GLY A 331 -7.73 9.27 -0.90
CA GLY A 331 -7.36 7.88 -1.11
C GLY A 331 -5.89 7.72 -1.49
N ALA A 332 -5.56 6.72 -2.28
CA ALA A 332 -4.22 6.58 -2.84
C ALA A 332 -3.84 7.81 -3.69
N VAL A 333 -2.55 8.14 -3.69
CA VAL A 333 -2.03 9.28 -4.47
C VAL A 333 -1.05 8.76 -5.52
N SER A 334 -1.34 9.04 -6.78
CA SER A 334 -0.42 8.77 -7.88
C SER A 334 0.44 10.01 -8.17
N VAL A 335 1.70 9.76 -8.48
CA VAL A 335 2.67 10.79 -8.87
C VAL A 335 3.26 10.37 -10.21
N VAL A 336 3.15 11.21 -11.20
CA VAL A 336 3.65 10.95 -12.56
C VAL A 336 4.44 12.16 -13.07
N MET A 337 5.35 11.92 -14.01
CA MET A 337 5.95 12.99 -14.77
C MET A 337 5.18 13.23 -16.07
N ASP A 338 4.85 14.50 -16.32
CA ASP A 338 4.17 14.96 -17.51
C ASP A 338 4.86 16.21 -18.03
N GLU A 339 5.48 16.11 -19.21
CA GLU A 339 6.25 17.19 -19.84
C GLU A 339 7.27 17.88 -18.92
N GLY A 340 7.91 17.10 -18.03
CA GLY A 340 8.89 17.60 -17.06
C GLY A 340 8.30 18.13 -15.75
N ALA A 341 6.99 18.34 -15.68
CA ALA A 341 6.27 18.65 -14.45
C ALA A 341 6.02 17.36 -13.62
N LEU A 342 5.92 17.50 -12.31
CA LEU A 342 5.46 16.44 -11.43
C LEU A 342 3.98 16.64 -11.14
N VAL A 343 3.15 15.66 -11.52
CA VAL A 343 1.70 15.72 -11.35
C VAL A 343 1.28 14.72 -10.29
N LEU A 344 0.66 15.20 -9.22
CA LEU A 344 0.09 14.38 -8.16
C LEU A 344 -1.43 14.37 -8.31
N ARG A 345 -2.03 13.17 -8.19
CA ARG A 345 -3.48 13.01 -8.30
C ARG A 345 -4.02 12.08 -7.22
N GLY A 346 -5.04 12.54 -6.49
CA GLY A 346 -5.81 11.74 -5.55
C GLY A 346 -6.79 10.80 -6.27
N PHE A 347 -6.93 9.59 -5.75
CA PHE A 347 -7.79 8.56 -6.37
C PHE A 347 -9.28 8.82 -6.11
N LEU A 348 -9.67 9.24 -4.89
CA LEU A 348 -11.08 9.39 -4.50
C LEU A 348 -11.65 10.75 -4.90
N ASP A 349 -10.92 11.83 -4.67
CA ASP A 349 -11.38 13.21 -4.91
C ASP A 349 -11.01 13.74 -6.30
N ALA A 350 -10.22 12.97 -7.06
CA ALA A 350 -9.66 13.36 -8.36
C ALA A 350 -8.90 14.69 -8.33
N ARG A 351 -8.52 15.17 -7.13
CA ARG A 351 -7.73 16.37 -6.96
C ARG A 351 -6.39 16.21 -7.66
N GLU A 352 -5.97 17.23 -8.40
CA GLU A 352 -4.71 17.25 -9.09
C GLU A 352 -3.88 18.47 -8.68
N VAL A 353 -2.59 18.23 -8.48
CA VAL A 353 -1.58 19.27 -8.24
C VAL A 353 -0.44 19.07 -9.22
N ARG A 354 -0.15 20.09 -10.00
CA ARG A 354 0.96 20.13 -10.95
C ARG A 354 2.09 20.98 -10.39
N LEU A 355 3.26 20.41 -10.27
CA LEU A 355 4.48 21.09 -9.84
C LEU A 355 5.39 21.26 -11.03
N GLU A 356 5.85 22.48 -11.23
CA GLU A 356 6.86 22.80 -12.26
C GLU A 356 8.17 23.19 -11.57
N LYS A 357 9.30 22.84 -12.19
CA LYS A 357 10.60 23.39 -11.74
C LYS A 357 10.70 24.83 -12.21
N PRO A 358 11.24 25.73 -11.36
CA PRO A 358 11.45 27.12 -11.72
C PRO A 358 12.45 27.28 -12.86
#